data_3445634556deb4b85ddb04dab4665b5a
#
_entry.id   3445634556deb4b85ddb04dab4665b5a
#
_cell.length_a   1.000
_cell.length_b   1.000
_cell.length_c   1.000
_cell.angle_alpha   90.00
_cell.angle_beta   90.00
_cell.angle_gamma   90.00
#
_symmetry.space_group_name_H-M   'P 1'
#
loop_
_entity.id
_entity.type
_entity.pdbx_description
1 polymer ?
#
loop_
_entity_poly.entity_id
_entity_poly.type
_entity_poly.pdbx_seq_one_letter_code
_entity_poly.pdbx_strand_id
1 'polypeptide(L)'
;MTKRATTKYHICKKLCNNYNNVWGLPKGNILKAVKNKRKTKKSYKKLLTIKQSLKLFYCNIPEKGFKRLLKKSVKSPLTTLDRFVSFVECRLDIVLFRSCLISSLYKARQVINHGAVLVNGKQLKHPGTILHKADFIECNKNRVDSITNVFISRFVPSHLEIDYKTFCIVFLWDPNYKSVYYPIKSNYALIQRFYK
;
A
#
# COMPACT_ATOMS: atom_id res chain seq x y z
N MET A 1 11.84 6.13 12.09
CA MET A 1 10.38 5.93 12.10
C MET A 1 9.70 7.06 11.34
N THR A 2 8.93 6.77 10.30
CA THR A 2 8.07 7.78 9.68
C THR A 2 6.88 8.06 10.60
N LYS A 3 6.96 9.13 11.39
CA LYS A 3 5.83 9.58 12.21
C LYS A 3 4.64 9.88 11.30
N ARG A 4 3.44 9.50 11.72
CA ARG A 4 2.22 9.86 11.03
C ARG A 4 2.02 11.38 11.15
N ALA A 5 2.21 12.10 10.05
CA ALA A 5 2.07 13.57 10.04
C ALA A 5 0.63 14.05 10.28
N THR A 6 -0.37 13.19 10.05
CA THR A 6 -1.79 13.53 10.21
C THR A 6 -2.56 12.34 10.79
N THR A 7 -3.69 12.63 11.43
CA THR A 7 -4.55 11.59 12.01
C THR A 7 -5.09 10.65 10.94
N LYS A 8 -5.36 9.39 11.33
CA LYS A 8 -5.85 8.30 10.47
C LYS A 8 -7.09 8.71 9.65
N TYR A 9 -8.08 9.31 10.29
CA TYR A 9 -9.32 9.75 9.63
C TYR A 9 -9.10 10.92 8.68
N HIS A 10 -8.21 11.84 8.99
CA HIS A 10 -7.88 12.96 8.12
C HIS A 10 -7.17 12.51 6.83
N ILE A 11 -6.28 11.53 6.94
CA ILE A 11 -5.65 10.92 5.77
C ILE A 11 -6.70 10.20 4.91
N CYS A 12 -7.56 9.38 5.53
CA CYS A 12 -8.64 8.69 4.83
C CYS A 12 -9.57 9.67 4.10
N LYS A 13 -9.93 10.79 4.75
CA LYS A 13 -10.73 11.87 4.15
C LYS A 13 -10.05 12.50 2.94
N LYS A 14 -8.73 12.67 2.95
CA LYS A 14 -7.97 13.18 1.79
C LYS A 14 -7.92 12.19 0.64
N LEU A 15 -7.86 10.90 0.93
CA LEU A 15 -7.81 9.82 -0.06
C LEU A 15 -9.17 9.57 -0.70
N CYS A 16 -10.21 9.56 0.12
CA CYS A 16 -11.56 9.22 -0.31
C CYS A 16 -12.27 10.44 -0.89
N ASN A 17 -12.26 10.56 -2.21
CA ASN A 17 -13.15 11.52 -2.88
C ASN A 17 -14.62 11.09 -2.82
N ASN A 18 -14.90 9.79 -2.67
CA ASN A 18 -16.23 9.17 -2.77
C ASN A 18 -16.46 8.14 -1.64
N TYR A 19 -16.33 8.54 -0.38
CA TYR A 19 -16.78 7.75 0.79
C TYR A 19 -16.24 6.32 0.94
N ASN A 20 -15.33 5.87 0.10
CA ASN A 20 -14.77 4.52 0.23
C ASN A 20 -13.79 4.47 1.39
N ASN A 21 -14.09 3.64 2.35
CA ASN A 21 -13.24 3.41 3.50
C ASN A 21 -12.02 2.56 3.11
N VAL A 22 -10.95 3.22 2.72
CA VAL A 22 -9.73 2.58 2.22
C VAL A 22 -9.08 1.64 3.24
N TRP A 23 -9.32 1.85 4.52
CA TRP A 23 -8.66 1.11 5.60
C TRP A 23 -9.61 0.41 6.57
N GLY A 24 -10.88 0.19 6.21
CA GLY A 24 -11.86 -0.48 7.07
C GLY A 24 -12.20 0.29 8.36
N LEU A 25 -12.15 1.62 8.34
CA LEU A 25 -12.48 2.45 9.50
C LEU A 25 -14.00 2.53 9.73
N PRO A 26 -14.49 2.66 10.98
CA PRO A 26 -15.90 2.85 11.27
C PRO A 26 -16.50 4.04 10.52
N LYS A 27 -17.64 3.84 9.86
CA LYS A 27 -18.26 4.84 8.97
C LYS A 27 -18.62 6.17 9.65
N GLY A 28 -18.96 6.16 10.93
CA GLY A 28 -19.45 7.33 11.66
C GLY A 28 -18.52 8.54 11.68
N ASN A 29 -17.20 8.32 11.69
CA ASN A 29 -16.22 9.40 11.77
C ASN A 29 -15.78 9.94 10.39
N ILE A 30 -16.12 9.24 9.32
CA ILE A 30 -15.75 9.63 7.94
C ILE A 30 -16.81 10.50 7.31
N LEU A 31 -18.08 10.28 7.63
CA LEU A 31 -19.24 10.92 6.99
C LEU A 31 -19.44 12.40 7.34
N LYS A 32 -18.96 12.86 8.49
CA LYS A 32 -19.15 14.26 8.94
C LYS A 32 -18.36 15.31 8.13
N ALA A 33 -17.71 14.90 7.05
CA ALA A 33 -16.63 15.72 6.48
C ALA A 33 -16.85 16.23 5.05
N VAL A 34 -17.94 15.96 4.36
CA VAL A 34 -18.06 16.32 2.94
C VAL A 34 -19.39 17.00 2.63
N LYS A 35 -19.47 18.29 2.88
CA LYS A 35 -20.56 19.15 2.36
C LYS A 35 -20.09 20.27 1.42
N ASN A 36 -18.87 20.29 0.95
CA ASN A 36 -18.41 21.36 0.06
C ASN A 36 -18.45 20.95 -1.41
N LYS A 37 -19.36 21.56 -2.18
CA LYS A 37 -19.37 21.55 -3.64
C LYS A 37 -17.96 21.96 -4.14
N ARG A 38 -17.28 21.06 -4.83
CA ARG A 38 -15.92 21.30 -5.30
C ARG A 38 -15.96 22.06 -6.62
N LYS A 39 -15.33 23.23 -6.63
CA LYS A 39 -15.01 23.95 -7.88
C LYS A 39 -14.13 23.05 -8.76
N THR A 40 -14.31 23.13 -10.07
CA THR A 40 -13.47 22.42 -11.05
C THR A 40 -11.99 22.68 -10.79
N LYS A 41 -11.25 21.60 -10.61
CA LYS A 41 -9.82 21.70 -10.31
C LYS A 41 -9.04 22.03 -11.59
N LYS A 42 -8.15 23.03 -11.55
CA LYS A 42 -7.15 23.26 -12.61
C LYS A 42 -6.36 21.97 -12.89
N SER A 43 -5.96 21.75 -14.14
CA SER A 43 -5.30 20.50 -14.60
C SER A 43 -4.14 20.05 -13.70
N TYR A 44 -3.23 20.96 -13.36
CA TYR A 44 -2.10 20.68 -12.46
C TYR A 44 -2.55 20.20 -11.07
N LYS A 45 -3.54 20.86 -10.48
CA LYS A 45 -4.08 20.47 -9.17
C LYS A 45 -4.70 19.07 -9.18
N LYS A 46 -5.27 18.63 -10.31
CA LYS A 46 -5.78 17.27 -10.51
C LYS A 46 -4.64 16.27 -10.50
N LEU A 47 -3.57 16.51 -11.26
CA LEU A 47 -2.37 15.66 -11.30
C LEU A 47 -1.72 15.53 -9.92
N LEU A 48 -1.53 16.66 -9.24
CA LEU A 48 -0.97 16.70 -7.90
C LEU A 48 -1.81 15.90 -6.88
N THR A 49 -3.14 16.05 -6.94
CA THR A 49 -4.06 15.32 -6.04
C THR A 49 -3.96 13.80 -6.26
N ILE A 50 -3.90 13.33 -7.52
CA ILE A 50 -3.78 11.90 -7.84
C ILE A 50 -2.45 11.35 -7.33
N LYS A 51 -1.35 12.06 -7.58
CA LYS A 51 -0.04 11.67 -7.05
C LYS A 51 -0.03 11.59 -5.52
N GLN A 52 -0.56 12.61 -4.85
CA GLN A 52 -0.60 12.65 -3.39
C GLN A 52 -1.49 11.55 -2.80
N SER A 53 -2.65 11.26 -3.42
CA SER A 53 -3.52 10.20 -2.95
C SER A 53 -2.84 8.83 -3.04
N LEU A 54 -2.16 8.53 -4.14
CA LEU A 54 -1.40 7.28 -4.26
C LEU A 54 -0.28 7.19 -3.22
N LYS A 55 0.52 8.24 -3.04
CA LYS A 55 1.58 8.26 -2.02
C LYS A 55 1.03 8.06 -0.61
N LEU A 56 -0.09 8.67 -0.28
CA LEU A 56 -0.73 8.54 1.03
C LEU A 56 -1.26 7.12 1.24
N PHE A 57 -1.84 6.50 0.21
CA PHE A 57 -2.27 5.12 0.27
C PHE A 57 -1.13 4.18 0.67
N TYR A 58 0.03 4.35 0.06
CA TYR A 58 1.24 3.58 0.36
C TYR A 58 2.07 4.13 1.55
N CYS A 59 1.39 4.68 2.56
CA CYS A 59 2.03 5.18 3.78
C CYS A 59 3.06 6.28 3.51
N ASN A 60 2.73 7.22 2.63
CA ASN A 60 3.52 8.40 2.29
C ASN A 60 4.96 8.08 1.88
N ILE A 61 5.14 7.27 0.82
CA ILE A 61 6.47 7.00 0.25
C ILE A 61 7.21 8.33 0.01
N PRO A 62 8.48 8.45 0.44
CA PRO A 62 9.30 9.66 0.20
C PRO A 62 9.37 10.02 -1.28
N GLU A 63 9.36 11.31 -1.62
CA GLU A 63 9.34 11.78 -3.02
C GLU A 63 10.53 11.25 -3.83
N LYS A 64 11.73 11.24 -3.23
CA LYS A 64 12.92 10.68 -3.87
C LYS A 64 12.75 9.20 -4.21
N GLY A 65 12.19 8.42 -3.28
CA GLY A 65 11.90 6.99 -3.48
C GLY A 65 10.85 6.78 -4.59
N PHE A 66 9.76 7.52 -4.54
CA PHE A 66 8.68 7.45 -5.52
C PHE A 66 9.16 7.77 -6.95
N LYS A 67 9.93 8.86 -7.10
CA LYS A 67 10.54 9.26 -8.38
C LYS A 67 11.53 8.21 -8.89
N ARG A 68 12.31 7.57 -7.98
CA ARG A 68 13.24 6.50 -8.33
C ARG A 68 12.51 5.27 -8.87
N LEU A 69 11.41 4.86 -8.22
CA LEU A 69 10.59 3.73 -8.67
C LEU A 69 9.99 4.00 -10.06
N LEU A 70 9.46 5.21 -10.29
CA LEU A 70 8.95 5.61 -11.61
C LEU A 70 10.03 5.60 -12.68
N LYS A 71 11.21 6.18 -12.41
CA LYS A 71 12.33 6.15 -13.36
C LYS A 71 12.77 4.72 -13.68
N LYS A 72 12.78 3.83 -12.69
CA LYS A 72 13.12 2.42 -12.87
C LYS A 72 12.06 1.69 -13.71
N SER A 73 10.78 2.02 -13.53
CA SER A 73 9.69 1.41 -14.31
C SER A 73 9.69 1.83 -15.79
N VAL A 74 10.08 3.08 -16.09
CA VAL A 74 10.19 3.57 -17.49
C VAL A 74 11.30 2.84 -18.26
N LYS A 75 12.37 2.42 -17.59
CA LYS A 75 13.48 1.68 -18.21
C LYS A 75 13.19 0.20 -18.47
N SER A 76 12.05 -0.31 -17.99
CA SER A 76 11.68 -1.71 -18.14
C SER A 76 11.06 -1.98 -19.51
N PRO A 77 11.23 -3.16 -20.11
CA PRO A 77 10.60 -3.55 -21.36
C PRO A 77 9.08 -3.77 -21.24
N LEU A 78 8.59 -4.00 -20.02
CA LEU A 78 7.16 -4.14 -19.74
C LEU A 78 6.45 -2.77 -19.71
N THR A 79 5.11 -2.79 -19.70
CA THR A 79 4.36 -1.55 -19.56
C THR A 79 4.80 -0.81 -18.30
N THR A 80 5.06 0.48 -18.42
CA THR A 80 5.53 1.33 -17.30
C THR A 80 4.60 1.23 -16.08
N LEU A 81 3.31 1.04 -16.33
CA LEU A 81 2.30 0.90 -15.29
C LEU A 81 2.43 -0.41 -14.51
N ASP A 82 2.48 -1.53 -15.21
CA ASP A 82 2.57 -2.84 -14.57
C ASP A 82 3.86 -2.94 -13.76
N ARG A 83 4.95 -2.44 -14.33
CA ARG A 83 6.25 -2.46 -13.64
C ARG A 83 6.31 -1.53 -12.43
N PHE A 84 5.68 -0.36 -12.52
CA PHE A 84 5.59 0.53 -11.38
C PHE A 84 4.76 -0.10 -10.25
N VAL A 85 3.62 -0.70 -10.59
CA VAL A 85 2.76 -1.40 -9.62
C VAL A 85 3.51 -2.57 -9.00
N SER A 86 4.17 -3.40 -9.82
CA SER A 86 5.02 -4.50 -9.34
C SER A 86 6.05 -4.00 -8.31
N PHE A 87 6.86 -2.99 -8.64
CA PHE A 87 7.86 -2.47 -7.70
C PHE A 87 7.28 -1.92 -6.39
N VAL A 88 6.07 -1.42 -6.41
CA VAL A 88 5.43 -0.90 -5.20
C VAL A 88 4.81 -2.05 -4.39
N GLU A 89 4.11 -2.98 -5.04
CA GLU A 89 3.41 -4.09 -4.37
C GLU A 89 4.36 -5.21 -3.91
N CYS A 90 5.55 -5.37 -4.53
CA CYS A 90 6.59 -6.31 -4.05
C CYS A 90 7.32 -5.84 -2.80
N ARG A 91 6.97 -4.70 -2.22
CA ARG A 91 7.59 -4.22 -0.98
C ARG A 91 7.09 -5.01 0.22
N LEU A 92 8.00 -5.36 1.12
CA LEU A 92 7.70 -6.13 2.33
C LEU A 92 6.58 -5.51 3.19
N ASP A 93 6.57 -4.18 3.36
CA ASP A 93 5.53 -3.50 4.14
C ASP A 93 4.13 -3.65 3.51
N ILE A 94 4.07 -3.69 2.19
CA ILE A 94 2.82 -3.81 1.43
C ILE A 94 2.34 -5.25 1.40
N VAL A 95 3.24 -6.21 1.18
CA VAL A 95 2.91 -7.64 1.22
C VAL A 95 2.32 -8.03 2.57
N LEU A 96 2.93 -7.59 3.68
CA LEU A 96 2.38 -7.81 5.03
C LEU A 96 1.00 -7.17 5.25
N PHE A 97 0.74 -6.03 4.63
CA PHE A 97 -0.57 -5.41 4.68
C PHE A 97 -1.59 -6.12 3.80
N ARG A 98 -1.19 -6.58 2.60
CA ARG A 98 -2.05 -7.31 1.65
C ARG A 98 -2.39 -8.72 2.14
N SER A 99 -1.52 -9.33 2.93
CA SER A 99 -1.78 -10.65 3.54
C SER A 99 -2.88 -10.63 4.60
N CYS A 100 -3.41 -9.48 4.96
CA CYS A 100 -4.39 -9.33 6.03
C CYS A 100 -3.91 -9.74 7.43
N LEU A 101 -2.65 -10.10 7.63
CA LEU A 101 -2.08 -10.38 8.94
C LEU A 101 -1.95 -9.11 9.80
N ILE A 102 -1.86 -7.96 9.16
CA ILE A 102 -1.66 -6.67 9.83
C ILE A 102 -2.72 -5.65 9.38
N SER A 103 -3.31 -4.95 10.33
CA SER A 103 -4.45 -4.05 10.11
C SER A 103 -4.10 -2.79 9.33
N SER A 104 -2.84 -2.34 9.34
CA SER A 104 -2.45 -1.11 8.63
C SER A 104 -1.00 -1.11 8.17
N LEU A 105 -0.71 -0.39 7.08
CA LEU A 105 0.65 -0.20 6.56
C LEU A 105 1.61 0.44 7.57
N TYR A 106 1.10 1.33 8.44
CA TYR A 106 1.92 1.93 9.51
C TYR A 106 2.33 0.90 10.55
N LYS A 107 1.41 -0.02 10.92
CA LYS A 107 1.71 -1.12 11.83
C LYS A 107 2.66 -2.12 11.16
N ALA A 108 2.48 -2.44 9.88
CA ALA A 108 3.40 -3.30 9.13
C ALA A 108 4.84 -2.76 9.20
N ARG A 109 5.04 -1.48 8.93
CA ARG A 109 6.36 -0.85 9.07
C ARG A 109 6.90 -0.89 10.50
N GLN A 110 6.06 -0.72 11.49
CA GLN A 110 6.47 -0.82 12.89
C GLN A 110 6.95 -2.24 13.21
N VAL A 111 6.19 -3.26 12.83
CA VAL A 111 6.52 -4.66 13.06
C VAL A 111 7.85 -5.05 12.38
N ILE A 112 8.06 -4.61 11.13
CA ILE A 112 9.33 -4.83 10.42
C ILE A 112 10.49 -4.13 11.13
N ASN A 113 10.34 -2.85 11.50
CA ASN A 113 11.41 -2.09 12.16
C ASN A 113 11.80 -2.70 13.53
N HIS A 114 10.85 -3.34 14.21
CA HIS A 114 11.09 -4.07 15.46
C HIS A 114 11.70 -5.45 15.23
N GLY A 115 11.97 -5.84 13.97
CA GLY A 115 12.62 -7.11 13.65
C GLY A 115 11.74 -8.34 13.90
N ALA A 116 10.41 -8.20 13.90
CA ALA A 116 9.49 -9.31 14.11
C ALA A 116 9.11 -10.06 12.81
N VAL A 117 9.84 -9.82 11.72
CA VAL A 117 9.62 -10.44 10.41
C VAL A 117 10.92 -11.05 9.92
N LEU A 118 10.83 -12.30 9.52
CA LEU A 118 11.90 -13.03 8.86
C LEU A 118 11.55 -13.19 7.38
N VAL A 119 12.55 -13.09 6.51
CA VAL A 119 12.43 -13.43 5.09
C VAL A 119 13.52 -14.42 4.75
N ASN A 120 13.12 -15.61 4.31
CA ASN A 120 14.03 -16.73 4.06
C ASN A 120 14.95 -17.02 5.28
N GLY A 121 14.36 -17.00 6.49
CA GLY A 121 15.08 -17.19 7.75
C GLY A 121 15.93 -16.01 8.23
N LYS A 122 16.04 -14.92 7.47
CA LYS A 122 16.82 -13.72 7.83
C LYS A 122 15.93 -12.61 8.36
N GLN A 123 16.30 -12.03 9.50
CA GLN A 123 15.57 -10.90 10.07
C GLN A 123 15.77 -9.63 9.24
N LEU A 124 14.70 -9.04 8.74
CA LEU A 124 14.71 -7.80 8.00
C LEU A 124 14.12 -6.64 8.83
N LYS A 125 14.82 -5.50 8.80
CA LYS A 125 14.39 -4.26 9.49
C LYS A 125 14.01 -3.12 8.54
N HIS A 126 14.12 -3.33 7.22
CA HIS A 126 13.81 -2.31 6.22
C HIS A 126 12.45 -2.57 5.55
N PRO A 127 11.43 -1.73 5.82
CA PRO A 127 10.09 -1.92 5.26
C PRO A 127 10.02 -1.84 3.73
N GLY A 128 10.98 -1.15 3.14
CA GLY A 128 11.05 -0.96 1.68
C GLY A 128 11.81 -2.05 0.93
N THR A 129 12.18 -3.14 1.57
CA THR A 129 12.82 -4.29 0.90
C THR A 129 11.88 -4.83 -0.15
N ILE A 130 12.40 -5.06 -1.35
CA ILE A 130 11.66 -5.64 -2.47
C ILE A 130 11.79 -7.16 -2.37
N LEU A 131 10.68 -7.84 -2.40
CA LEU A 131 10.57 -9.29 -2.40
C LEU A 131 10.68 -9.83 -3.82
N HIS A 132 11.17 -11.04 -3.94
CA HIS A 132 11.29 -11.78 -5.19
C HIS A 132 10.38 -13.02 -5.16
N LYS A 133 10.21 -13.63 -6.33
CA LYS A 133 9.42 -14.86 -6.47
C LYS A 133 9.97 -15.95 -5.55
N ALA A 134 9.06 -16.70 -4.95
CA ALA A 134 9.33 -17.77 -4.00
C ALA A 134 9.96 -17.32 -2.65
N ASP A 135 9.96 -16.01 -2.33
CA ASP A 135 10.36 -15.56 -1.00
C ASP A 135 9.35 -16.04 0.05
N PHE A 136 9.88 -16.60 1.13
CA PHE A 136 9.13 -17.08 2.27
C PHE A 136 9.25 -16.09 3.43
N ILE A 137 8.10 -15.66 3.97
CA ILE A 137 8.01 -14.61 4.98
C ILE A 137 7.33 -15.18 6.22
N GLU A 138 7.99 -15.06 7.34
CA GLU A 138 7.45 -15.47 8.65
C GLU A 138 7.20 -14.26 9.53
N CYS A 139 6.05 -14.24 10.18
CA CYS A 139 5.67 -13.18 11.11
C CYS A 139 5.56 -13.71 12.53
N ASN A 140 6.14 -12.99 13.49
CA ASN A 140 5.98 -13.35 14.90
C ASN A 140 4.51 -13.22 15.32
N LYS A 141 3.95 -14.33 15.83
CA LYS A 141 2.55 -14.46 16.27
C LYS A 141 2.09 -13.34 17.21
N ASN A 142 2.94 -12.93 18.14
CA ASN A 142 2.61 -11.92 19.14
C ASN A 142 2.45 -10.49 18.56
N ARG A 143 2.80 -10.28 17.29
CA ARG A 143 2.74 -8.98 16.60
C ARG A 143 1.68 -8.92 15.51
N VAL A 144 1.01 -10.03 15.26
CA VAL A 144 -0.08 -10.13 14.28
C VAL A 144 -1.40 -9.69 14.92
N ASP A 145 -2.26 -9.04 14.14
CA ASP A 145 -3.59 -8.62 14.60
C ASP A 145 -4.55 -9.83 14.67
N SER A 146 -5.63 -9.70 15.47
CA SER A 146 -6.72 -10.67 15.41
C SER A 146 -7.32 -10.71 14.00
N ILE A 147 -7.27 -11.90 13.41
CA ILE A 147 -7.50 -12.14 11.98
C ILE A 147 -8.94 -11.80 11.58
N THR A 148 -9.91 -12.07 12.43
CA THR A 148 -11.35 -11.95 12.15
C THR A 148 -11.78 -10.55 11.70
N ASN A 149 -11.25 -9.47 12.30
CA ASN A 149 -11.64 -8.10 11.99
C ASN A 149 -11.01 -7.55 10.71
N VAL A 150 -9.94 -8.17 10.23
CA VAL A 150 -9.17 -7.70 9.07
C VAL A 150 -9.70 -8.30 7.77
N PHE A 151 -10.16 -9.57 7.80
CA PHE A 151 -10.71 -10.29 6.65
C PHE A 151 -11.97 -9.68 6.07
N ILE A 152 -12.85 -9.14 6.93
CA ILE A 152 -14.14 -8.57 6.52
C ILE A 152 -13.97 -7.37 5.57
N SER A 153 -12.81 -6.72 5.56
CA SER A 153 -12.60 -5.46 4.86
C SER A 153 -11.65 -5.51 3.66
N ARG A 154 -10.95 -6.62 3.43
CA ARG A 154 -9.90 -6.68 2.40
C ARG A 154 -9.83 -8.01 1.68
N PHE A 155 -9.49 -7.95 0.39
CA PHE A 155 -9.18 -9.13 -0.41
C PHE A 155 -7.67 -9.40 -0.41
N VAL A 156 -7.32 -10.67 -0.25
CA VAL A 156 -5.95 -11.15 -0.44
C VAL A 156 -5.71 -11.28 -1.94
N PRO A 157 -4.64 -10.67 -2.47
CA PRO A 157 -4.30 -10.81 -3.88
C PRO A 157 -3.81 -12.22 -4.21
N SER A 158 -4.06 -12.68 -5.43
CA SER A 158 -3.70 -14.04 -5.90
C SER A 158 -2.21 -14.34 -5.97
N HIS A 159 -1.34 -13.33 -5.93
CA HIS A 159 0.11 -13.51 -5.92
C HIS A 159 0.69 -13.82 -4.53
N LEU A 160 -0.17 -13.93 -3.51
CA LEU A 160 0.22 -14.28 -2.14
C LEU A 160 -0.50 -15.55 -1.71
N GLU A 161 0.26 -16.49 -1.19
CA GLU A 161 -0.27 -17.65 -0.47
C GLU A 161 0.02 -17.47 1.02
N ILE A 162 -0.99 -17.68 1.87
CA ILE A 162 -0.91 -17.32 3.27
C ILE A 162 -1.43 -18.46 4.12
N ASP A 163 -0.60 -18.89 5.06
CA ASP A 163 -1.03 -19.77 6.14
C ASP A 163 -1.28 -18.95 7.41
N TYR A 164 -2.53 -18.86 7.79
CA TYR A 164 -2.96 -18.13 8.99
C TYR A 164 -2.76 -18.86 10.29
N LYS A 165 -2.44 -20.15 10.25
CA LYS A 165 -2.11 -20.93 11.47
C LYS A 165 -0.66 -20.68 11.89
N THR A 166 0.24 -20.69 10.92
CA THR A 166 1.68 -20.50 11.13
C THR A 166 2.13 -19.04 10.99
N PHE A 167 1.26 -18.15 10.45
CA PHE A 167 1.56 -16.75 10.12
C PHE A 167 2.66 -16.59 9.07
N CYS A 168 2.70 -17.52 8.13
CA CYS A 168 3.63 -17.55 7.03
C CYS A 168 2.98 -17.06 5.74
N ILE A 169 3.79 -16.43 4.88
CA ILE A 169 3.37 -15.91 3.58
C ILE A 169 4.39 -16.39 2.55
N VAL A 170 3.91 -16.90 1.43
CA VAL A 170 4.73 -17.18 0.25
C VAL A 170 4.41 -16.15 -0.83
N PHE A 171 5.44 -15.48 -1.36
CA PHE A 171 5.32 -14.55 -2.47
C PHE A 171 5.49 -15.30 -3.78
N LEU A 172 4.40 -15.52 -4.53
CA LEU A 172 4.40 -16.43 -5.69
C LEU A 172 4.95 -15.79 -6.96
N TRP A 173 4.46 -14.59 -7.34
CA TRP A 173 4.87 -13.89 -8.57
C TRP A 173 4.69 -12.38 -8.47
N ASP A 174 5.35 -11.66 -9.36
CA ASP A 174 5.24 -10.20 -9.45
C ASP A 174 3.82 -9.78 -9.87
N PRO A 175 3.13 -8.94 -9.08
CA PRO A 175 1.76 -8.51 -9.39
C PRO A 175 1.70 -7.55 -10.57
N ASN A 176 0.67 -7.67 -11.40
CA ASN A 176 0.32 -6.75 -12.47
C ASN A 176 -0.72 -5.73 -11.98
N TYR A 177 -0.87 -4.62 -12.70
CA TYR A 177 -1.87 -3.60 -12.36
C TYR A 177 -3.31 -4.16 -12.28
N LYS A 178 -3.67 -5.11 -13.15
CA LYS A 178 -5.01 -5.73 -13.19
C LYS A 178 -5.27 -6.70 -12.05
N SER A 179 -4.22 -7.32 -11.49
CA SER A 179 -4.34 -8.32 -10.42
C SER A 179 -4.50 -7.70 -9.02
N VAL A 180 -4.23 -6.39 -8.88
CA VAL A 180 -4.25 -5.72 -7.59
C VAL A 180 -5.48 -4.83 -7.47
N TYR A 181 -6.29 -5.09 -6.44
CA TYR A 181 -7.42 -4.24 -6.13
C TYR A 181 -6.99 -2.94 -5.45
N TYR A 182 -7.38 -1.82 -6.06
CA TYR A 182 -7.20 -0.48 -5.48
C TYR A 182 -8.54 0.13 -5.09
N PRO A 183 -8.75 0.45 -3.82
CA PRO A 183 -9.98 1.11 -3.37
C PRO A 183 -10.06 2.57 -3.84
N ILE A 184 -8.97 3.10 -4.39
CA ILE A 184 -8.89 4.45 -4.92
C ILE A 184 -8.85 4.39 -6.43
N LYS A 185 -9.81 5.05 -7.10
CA LYS A 185 -9.76 5.24 -8.55
C LYS A 185 -8.59 6.18 -8.90
N SER A 186 -7.42 5.63 -9.13
CA SER A 186 -6.24 6.38 -9.53
C SER A 186 -5.93 6.12 -11.00
N ASN A 187 -5.82 7.20 -11.78
CA ASN A 187 -5.34 7.10 -13.14
C ASN A 187 -3.81 7.23 -13.12
N TYR A 188 -3.13 6.09 -13.22
CA TYR A 188 -1.66 6.03 -13.16
C TYR A 188 -0.97 6.72 -14.34
N ALA A 189 -1.59 6.78 -15.50
CA ALA A 189 -1.06 7.51 -16.66
C ALA A 189 -0.87 9.00 -16.35
N LEU A 190 -1.76 9.57 -15.52
CA LEU A 190 -1.63 10.94 -15.05
C LEU A 190 -0.47 11.13 -14.07
N ILE A 191 -0.05 10.09 -13.37
CA ILE A 191 1.12 10.16 -12.49
C ILE A 191 2.40 10.25 -13.31
N GLN A 192 2.51 9.44 -14.36
CA GLN A 192 3.64 9.52 -15.28
C GLN A 192 3.74 10.91 -15.92
N ARG A 193 2.60 11.48 -16.32
CA ARG A 193 2.51 12.84 -16.88
C ARG A 193 2.96 13.95 -15.92
N PHE A 194 2.76 13.72 -14.59
CA PHE A 194 3.22 14.68 -13.58
C PHE A 194 4.75 14.80 -13.48
N TYR A 195 5.48 13.73 -13.86
CA TYR A 195 6.95 13.67 -13.75
C TYR A 195 7.67 13.85 -15.09
N LYS A 196 6.94 13.97 -16.19
CA LYS A 196 7.47 14.43 -17.47
C LYS A 196 7.59 15.96 -17.47
#